data_b3ec50a61901ebf60fc1655b9c3c7511
#
_entry.id   b3ec50a61901ebf60fc1655b9c3c7511
#
_cell.length_a   1.000
_cell.length_b   1.000
_cell.length_c   1.000
_cell.angle_alpha   90.00
_cell.angle_beta   90.00
_cell.angle_gamma   90.00
#
_symmetry.space_group_name_H-M   'P 1'
#
loop_
_entity.id
_entity.type
_entity.pdbx_description
1 polymer ?
#
loop_
_entity_poly.entity_id
_entity_poly.type
_entity_poly.pdbx_seq_one_letter_code
_entity_poly.pdbx_strand_id
1 'polypeptide(L)'
;MRAPALSGLGVYSGTMHMLLHVGFEIELSAPAPTPLILALAPYPDELHRLSVGPLRADPMVPVHSFTDDFGNQRARLVMPEGRLRLSWEGLATDSGCPDEVNLAAAQHSVEDLPDEVLQFLLPSRYCESDVLSQEAWDRFGHIAEGWAKVQAICDHVHGSFIYDSMSASCFRTAHSSLGEDRAVCRDYAHLVIAYARALNIPARYVSGYLDERDWSGEGPGDFCAWTEVFLGGRWYAFDARYNVPRIGRIVIARGRDACDVAMVTSFGTTTLENFRVWCDASSARKAAE
;
A
#
# COMPACT_ATOMS: atom_id res chain seq x y z
N MET A 1 -39.47 50.09 16.27
CA MET A 1 -39.38 49.06 15.21
C MET A 1 -38.23 48.14 15.54
N ARG A 2 -38.53 46.92 15.96
CA ARG A 2 -37.53 45.88 16.28
C ARG A 2 -37.30 45.05 15.02
N ALA A 3 -36.03 44.84 14.64
CA ALA A 3 -35.64 43.93 13.59
C ALA A 3 -35.72 42.47 14.07
N PRO A 4 -36.12 41.48 13.25
CA PRO A 4 -36.21 40.11 13.65
C PRO A 4 -34.81 39.44 13.64
N ALA A 5 -34.58 38.67 14.68
CA ALA A 5 -33.41 37.80 14.83
C ALA A 5 -33.43 36.66 13.80
N LEU A 6 -32.38 36.53 13.03
CA LEU A 6 -32.10 35.35 12.22
C LEU A 6 -31.52 34.28 13.10
N SER A 7 -32.35 33.34 13.55
CA SER A 7 -31.96 32.10 14.19
C SER A 7 -31.84 30.98 13.13
N GLY A 8 -30.75 30.23 13.18
CA GLY A 8 -30.71 28.86 12.67
C GLY A 8 -29.99 28.63 11.36
N LEU A 9 -28.67 28.80 11.33
CA LEU A 9 -27.82 28.00 10.45
C LEU A 9 -27.34 26.76 11.25
N GLY A 10 -28.11 25.69 11.15
CA GLY A 10 -27.68 24.37 11.56
C GLY A 10 -26.52 23.96 10.68
N VAL A 11 -25.33 23.87 11.27
CA VAL A 11 -24.17 23.24 10.66
C VAL A 11 -24.48 21.74 10.59
N TYR A 12 -24.93 21.25 9.45
CA TYR A 12 -24.94 19.82 9.16
C TYR A 12 -23.47 19.40 8.94
N SER A 13 -22.80 18.96 9.99
CA SER A 13 -21.56 18.22 9.91
C SER A 13 -21.89 16.76 9.57
N GLY A 14 -22.39 16.53 8.37
CA GLY A 14 -22.49 15.20 7.80
C GLY A 14 -21.11 14.85 7.24
N THR A 15 -20.38 13.96 7.91
CA THR A 15 -19.22 13.30 7.31
C THR A 15 -19.72 12.59 6.05
N MET A 16 -19.34 13.09 4.87
CA MET A 16 -19.70 12.43 3.60
C MET A 16 -18.85 11.17 3.49
N HIS A 17 -19.40 10.06 3.95
CA HIS A 17 -18.80 8.75 3.69
C HIS A 17 -18.80 8.49 2.19
N MET A 18 -17.65 8.09 1.68
CA MET A 18 -17.47 7.66 0.31
C MET A 18 -17.57 6.14 0.23
N LEU A 19 -18.25 5.63 -0.77
CA LEU A 19 -18.32 4.19 -1.04
C LEU A 19 -17.36 3.86 -2.18
N LEU A 20 -16.42 2.96 -1.93
CA LEU A 20 -15.47 2.46 -2.90
C LEU A 20 -15.85 1.05 -3.32
N HIS A 21 -16.00 0.81 -4.62
CA HIS A 21 -16.09 -0.53 -5.20
C HIS A 21 -14.67 -1.00 -5.52
N VAL A 22 -14.24 -2.07 -4.88
CA VAL A 22 -12.88 -2.59 -4.97
C VAL A 22 -12.87 -4.06 -5.34
N GLY A 23 -11.85 -4.48 -6.06
CA GLY A 23 -11.71 -5.88 -6.40
C GLY A 23 -10.56 -6.16 -7.35
N PHE A 24 -10.40 -7.45 -7.66
CA PHE A 24 -9.43 -7.91 -8.64
C PHE A 24 -9.92 -9.13 -9.41
N GLU A 25 -9.33 -9.36 -10.56
CA GLU A 25 -9.37 -10.59 -11.33
C GLU A 25 -7.96 -10.91 -11.82
N ILE A 26 -7.46 -12.08 -11.46
CA ILE A 26 -6.14 -12.60 -11.86
C ILE A 26 -6.34 -13.96 -12.50
N GLU A 27 -5.82 -14.14 -13.71
CA GLU A 27 -5.81 -15.43 -14.40
C GLU A 27 -4.37 -15.90 -14.58
N LEU A 28 -4.09 -17.10 -14.11
CA LEU A 28 -2.79 -17.77 -14.19
C LEU A 28 -2.92 -19.04 -15.03
N SER A 29 -1.84 -19.43 -15.71
CA SER A 29 -1.70 -20.75 -16.30
C SER A 29 -0.46 -21.46 -15.77
N ALA A 30 -0.53 -22.79 -15.68
CA ALA A 30 0.60 -23.64 -15.28
C ALA A 30 0.61 -24.93 -16.08
N PRO A 31 1.81 -25.48 -16.42
CA PRO A 31 1.96 -26.72 -17.15
C PRO A 31 1.76 -27.98 -16.29
N ALA A 32 1.65 -27.83 -14.97
CA ALA A 32 1.45 -28.90 -14.00
C ALA A 32 0.81 -28.34 -12.72
N PRO A 33 0.22 -29.18 -11.85
CA PRO A 33 -0.30 -28.74 -10.55
C PRO A 33 0.77 -27.97 -9.77
N THR A 34 0.46 -26.72 -9.38
CA THR A 34 1.44 -25.79 -8.81
C THR A 34 0.91 -25.19 -7.50
N PRO A 35 1.62 -25.35 -6.36
CA PRO A 35 1.27 -24.67 -5.12
C PRO A 35 1.41 -23.14 -5.24
N LEU A 36 0.44 -22.43 -4.68
CA LEU A 36 0.43 -20.97 -4.60
C LEU A 36 0.22 -20.50 -3.15
N ILE A 37 0.90 -19.42 -2.79
CA ILE A 37 0.58 -18.60 -1.61
C ILE A 37 0.13 -17.23 -2.11
N LEU A 38 -1.00 -16.76 -1.57
CA LEU A 38 -1.65 -15.53 -1.97
C LEU A 38 -1.67 -14.53 -0.82
N ALA A 39 -1.46 -13.23 -1.12
CA ALA A 39 -1.68 -12.08 -0.25
C ALA A 39 -2.62 -11.11 -0.98
N LEU A 40 -3.90 -11.46 -1.07
CA LEU A 40 -4.91 -10.76 -1.86
C LEU A 40 -6.15 -10.37 -1.05
N ALA A 41 -6.28 -10.89 0.18
CA ALA A 41 -7.36 -10.51 1.09
C ALA A 41 -7.03 -9.19 1.79
N PRO A 42 -8.03 -8.33 2.06
CA PRO A 42 -7.82 -7.12 2.86
C PRO A 42 -7.23 -7.45 4.23
N TYR A 43 -6.40 -6.53 4.73
CA TYR A 43 -5.84 -6.63 6.07
C TYR A 43 -6.94 -6.62 7.13
N PRO A 44 -6.82 -7.33 8.26
CA PRO A 44 -7.89 -7.45 9.24
C PRO A 44 -8.46 -6.13 9.76
N ASP A 45 -7.63 -5.10 9.92
CA ASP A 45 -8.07 -3.78 10.37
C ASP A 45 -9.04 -3.10 9.39
N GLU A 46 -9.05 -3.52 8.12
CA GLU A 46 -9.93 -2.97 7.10
C GLU A 46 -11.35 -3.58 7.13
N LEU A 47 -11.48 -4.78 7.70
CA LEU A 47 -12.72 -5.56 7.63
C LEU A 47 -13.94 -4.88 8.26
N HIS A 48 -13.74 -3.99 9.23
CA HIS A 48 -14.82 -3.25 9.88
C HIS A 48 -15.56 -2.28 8.94
N ARG A 49 -14.90 -1.85 7.86
CA ARG A 49 -15.44 -0.92 6.86
C ARG A 49 -15.71 -1.56 5.49
N LEU A 50 -15.50 -2.87 5.38
CA LEU A 50 -15.65 -3.64 4.15
C LEU A 50 -16.86 -4.57 4.21
N SER A 51 -17.69 -4.52 3.16
CA SER A 51 -18.66 -5.56 2.86
C SER A 51 -18.12 -6.40 1.70
N VAL A 52 -17.67 -7.61 1.99
CA VAL A 52 -16.87 -8.42 1.07
C VAL A 52 -17.48 -9.79 0.80
N GLY A 53 -17.30 -10.28 -0.44
CA GLY A 53 -17.51 -11.67 -0.81
C GLY A 53 -16.29 -12.55 -0.51
N PRO A 54 -16.42 -13.86 -0.62
CA PRO A 54 -15.30 -14.78 -0.52
C PRO A 54 -14.37 -14.68 -1.74
N LEU A 55 -13.10 -15.04 -1.57
CA LEU A 55 -12.21 -15.31 -2.69
C LEU A 55 -12.82 -16.45 -3.55
N ARG A 56 -12.95 -16.21 -4.85
CA ARG A 56 -13.45 -17.18 -5.83
C ARG A 56 -12.29 -17.72 -6.65
N ALA A 57 -12.31 -19.03 -6.87
CA ALA A 57 -11.36 -19.73 -7.73
C ALA A 57 -12.14 -20.52 -8.80
N ASP A 58 -11.76 -20.38 -10.07
CA ASP A 58 -12.34 -21.10 -11.18
C ASP A 58 -11.22 -21.70 -12.05
N PRO A 59 -11.10 -23.06 -12.13
CA PRO A 59 -11.94 -24.05 -11.46
C PRO A 59 -11.87 -23.98 -9.93
N MET A 60 -12.94 -24.41 -9.27
CA MET A 60 -12.99 -24.44 -7.81
C MET A 60 -11.91 -25.37 -7.25
N VAL A 61 -11.06 -24.86 -6.36
CA VAL A 61 -10.02 -25.60 -5.66
C VAL A 61 -10.11 -25.36 -4.15
N PRO A 62 -9.66 -26.30 -3.31
CA PRO A 62 -9.56 -26.08 -1.87
C PRO A 62 -8.62 -24.91 -1.57
N VAL A 63 -9.09 -23.97 -0.74
CA VAL A 63 -8.31 -22.79 -0.29
C VAL A 63 -8.15 -22.90 1.23
N HIS A 64 -6.90 -22.84 1.69
CA HIS A 64 -6.57 -22.82 3.12
C HIS A 64 -6.10 -21.40 3.49
N SER A 65 -6.87 -20.75 4.37
CA SER A 65 -6.54 -19.41 4.87
C SER A 65 -5.72 -19.50 6.16
N PHE A 66 -4.76 -18.58 6.33
CA PHE A 66 -3.94 -18.45 7.53
C PHE A 66 -3.48 -17.00 7.70
N THR A 67 -2.99 -16.66 8.90
CA THR A 67 -2.40 -15.35 9.20
C THR A 67 -0.88 -15.52 9.27
N ASP A 68 -0.13 -14.63 8.63
CA ASP A 68 1.33 -14.60 8.71
C ASP A 68 1.83 -13.78 9.91
N ASP A 69 3.15 -13.72 10.11
CA ASP A 69 3.80 -13.04 11.23
C ASP A 69 3.64 -11.49 11.17
N PHE A 70 3.23 -10.93 10.04
CA PHE A 70 2.89 -9.52 9.88
C PHE A 70 1.41 -9.23 10.08
N GLY A 71 0.60 -10.24 10.42
CA GLY A 71 -0.85 -10.12 10.59
C GLY A 71 -1.64 -10.15 9.28
N ASN A 72 -0.99 -10.40 8.13
CA ASN A 72 -1.66 -10.44 6.83
C ASN A 72 -2.53 -11.70 6.70
N GLN A 73 -3.71 -11.54 6.10
CA GLN A 73 -4.54 -12.67 5.71
C GLN A 73 -3.99 -13.29 4.44
N ARG A 74 -3.51 -14.52 4.55
CA ARG A 74 -2.95 -15.31 3.46
C ARG A 74 -3.86 -16.44 3.06
N ALA A 75 -3.71 -16.89 1.82
CA ALA A 75 -4.34 -18.10 1.34
C ALA A 75 -3.31 -19.01 0.69
N ARG A 76 -3.46 -20.33 0.89
CA ARG A 76 -2.66 -21.36 0.22
C ARG A 76 -3.60 -22.28 -0.55
N LEU A 77 -3.24 -22.57 -1.79
CA LEU A 77 -3.95 -23.50 -2.66
C LEU A 77 -2.99 -24.22 -3.60
N VAL A 78 -3.46 -25.25 -4.29
CA VAL A 78 -2.76 -25.86 -5.42
C VAL A 78 -3.59 -25.59 -6.67
N MET A 79 -3.06 -24.78 -7.59
CA MET A 79 -3.69 -24.61 -8.89
C MET A 79 -3.51 -25.88 -9.74
N PRO A 80 -4.55 -26.32 -10.49
CA PRO A 80 -4.41 -27.45 -11.39
C PRO A 80 -3.53 -27.11 -12.59
N GLU A 81 -3.15 -28.14 -13.35
CA GLU A 81 -2.65 -27.95 -14.70
C GLU A 81 -3.68 -27.20 -15.54
N GLY A 82 -3.22 -26.27 -16.37
CA GLY A 82 -4.07 -25.40 -17.19
C GLY A 82 -4.27 -24.03 -16.55
N ARG A 83 -5.49 -23.50 -16.57
CA ARG A 83 -5.81 -22.15 -16.13
C ARG A 83 -6.52 -22.14 -14.79
N LEU A 84 -6.21 -21.12 -14.00
CA LEU A 84 -6.92 -20.78 -12.76
C LEU A 84 -7.23 -19.29 -12.76
N ARG A 85 -8.52 -18.94 -12.63
CA ARG A 85 -8.96 -17.56 -12.40
C ARG A 85 -9.23 -17.38 -10.90
N LEU A 86 -8.64 -16.34 -10.33
CA LEU A 86 -8.87 -15.87 -8.98
C LEU A 86 -9.59 -14.54 -9.06
N SER A 87 -10.66 -14.36 -8.30
CA SER A 87 -11.38 -13.07 -8.24
C SER A 87 -11.95 -12.80 -6.86
N TRP A 88 -12.05 -11.54 -6.55
CA TRP A 88 -12.64 -11.04 -5.33
C TRP A 88 -13.16 -9.62 -5.56
N GLU A 89 -14.26 -9.29 -4.90
CA GLU A 89 -14.84 -7.94 -4.95
C GLU A 89 -15.51 -7.58 -3.62
N GLY A 90 -15.59 -6.29 -3.33
CA GLY A 90 -16.22 -5.75 -2.14
C GLY A 90 -16.55 -4.28 -2.26
N LEU A 91 -17.31 -3.80 -1.26
CA LEU A 91 -17.61 -2.39 -1.07
C LEU A 91 -16.96 -1.92 0.22
N ALA A 92 -16.17 -0.86 0.14
CA ALA A 92 -15.55 -0.21 1.29
C ALA A 92 -16.22 1.12 1.60
N THR A 93 -16.49 1.37 2.87
CA THR A 93 -16.87 2.71 3.34
C THR A 93 -15.59 3.46 3.71
N ASP A 94 -15.37 4.62 3.08
CA ASP A 94 -14.23 5.48 3.36
C ASP A 94 -14.68 6.80 3.99
N SER A 95 -13.86 7.38 4.85
CA SER A 95 -14.18 8.65 5.52
C SER A 95 -14.20 9.85 4.58
N GLY A 96 -13.61 9.72 3.39
CA GLY A 96 -13.36 10.82 2.48
C GLY A 96 -12.29 11.81 2.97
N CYS A 97 -11.61 11.49 4.08
CA CYS A 97 -10.52 12.31 4.60
C CYS A 97 -9.18 11.84 4.04
N PRO A 98 -8.27 12.78 3.74
CA PRO A 98 -6.91 12.42 3.33
C PRO A 98 -6.13 11.76 4.46
N ASP A 99 -5.02 11.10 4.11
CA ASP A 99 -4.04 10.57 5.06
C ASP A 99 -3.71 11.60 6.14
N GLU A 100 -3.60 11.14 7.38
CA GLU A 100 -3.32 12.03 8.51
C GLU A 100 -1.92 12.64 8.41
N VAL A 101 -1.83 13.94 8.63
CA VAL A 101 -0.58 14.70 8.73
C VAL A 101 -0.38 15.17 10.16
N ASN A 102 0.77 14.83 10.76
CA ASN A 102 1.12 15.26 12.11
C ASN A 102 2.55 15.81 12.15
N LEU A 103 2.69 17.08 11.87
CA LEU A 103 4.00 17.76 11.84
C LEU A 103 4.75 17.72 13.17
N ALA A 104 4.07 17.43 14.28
CA ALA A 104 4.66 17.31 15.61
C ALA A 104 5.07 15.87 15.95
N ALA A 105 4.81 14.89 15.09
CA ALA A 105 5.18 13.50 15.34
C ALA A 105 6.70 13.36 15.37
N ALA A 106 7.22 12.99 16.54
CA ALA A 106 8.66 12.88 16.80
C ALA A 106 9.20 11.49 16.39
N GLN A 107 10.45 11.43 16.04
CA GLN A 107 11.22 10.20 15.96
C GLN A 107 11.52 9.71 17.37
N HIS A 108 11.47 8.40 17.60
CA HIS A 108 11.88 7.76 18.85
C HIS A 108 13.35 7.35 18.79
N SER A 109 14.05 7.40 19.92
CA SER A 109 15.29 6.67 20.11
C SER A 109 15.06 5.17 19.95
N VAL A 110 16.04 4.43 19.42
CA VAL A 110 15.85 3.00 19.13
C VAL A 110 15.53 2.18 20.38
N GLU A 111 16.11 2.54 21.51
CA GLU A 111 15.89 1.91 22.83
C GLU A 111 14.48 2.11 23.39
N ASP A 112 13.75 3.12 22.92
CA ASP A 112 12.39 3.46 23.36
C ASP A 112 11.31 2.90 22.41
N LEU A 113 11.70 2.22 21.32
CA LEU A 113 10.77 1.65 20.37
C LEU A 113 10.10 0.37 20.91
N PRO A 114 8.81 0.15 20.63
CA PRO A 114 8.15 -1.12 20.91
C PRO A 114 8.82 -2.29 20.15
N ASP A 115 8.90 -3.46 20.79
CA ASP A 115 9.57 -4.65 20.22
C ASP A 115 9.02 -5.03 18.83
N GLU A 116 7.71 -4.90 18.63
CA GLU A 116 7.04 -5.25 17.36
C GLU A 116 7.44 -4.37 16.17
N VAL A 117 8.02 -3.18 16.40
CA VAL A 117 8.45 -2.31 15.29
C VAL A 117 9.93 -2.48 14.95
N LEU A 118 10.74 -3.12 15.81
CA LEU A 118 12.19 -3.23 15.63
C LEU A 118 12.58 -3.97 14.33
N GLN A 119 11.80 -4.95 13.90
CA GLN A 119 12.01 -5.64 12.63
C GLN A 119 11.97 -4.73 11.41
N PHE A 120 11.31 -3.57 11.53
CA PHE A 120 11.18 -2.57 10.47
C PHE A 120 12.29 -1.51 10.48
N LEU A 121 13.34 -1.71 11.28
CA LEU A 121 14.62 -0.99 11.21
C LEU A 121 15.66 -1.74 10.37
N LEU A 122 15.49 -3.06 10.20
CA LEU A 122 16.48 -3.91 9.58
C LEU A 122 16.43 -3.85 8.05
N PRO A 123 17.58 -4.03 7.36
CA PRO A 123 17.59 -4.20 5.92
C PRO A 123 16.78 -5.42 5.50
N SER A 124 16.28 -5.40 4.27
CA SER A 124 15.49 -6.50 3.73
C SER A 124 15.78 -6.70 2.23
N ARG A 125 15.15 -7.69 1.59
CA ARG A 125 15.52 -8.12 0.22
C ARG A 125 15.58 -6.96 -0.79
N TYR A 126 14.66 -6.00 -0.70
CA TYR A 126 14.57 -4.88 -1.62
C TYR A 126 14.94 -3.53 -0.99
N CYS A 127 15.13 -3.47 0.32
CA CYS A 127 15.46 -2.25 1.07
C CYS A 127 16.81 -2.42 1.75
N GLU A 128 17.90 -2.16 1.02
CA GLU A 128 19.29 -2.28 1.49
C GLU A 128 19.68 -1.03 2.29
N SER A 129 19.05 -0.82 3.45
CA SER A 129 19.29 0.34 4.31
C SER A 129 20.71 0.42 4.83
N ASP A 130 21.40 -0.70 4.96
CA ASP A 130 22.80 -0.81 5.31
C ASP A 130 23.72 -0.26 4.19
N VAL A 131 23.42 -0.58 2.93
CA VAL A 131 24.16 -0.08 1.77
C VAL A 131 23.96 1.42 1.58
N LEU A 132 22.72 1.92 1.80
CA LEU A 132 22.35 3.33 1.62
C LEU A 132 22.63 4.20 2.84
N SER A 133 23.19 3.65 3.92
CA SER A 133 23.34 4.36 5.21
C SER A 133 24.15 5.64 5.09
N GLN A 134 25.31 5.60 4.47
CA GLN A 134 26.17 6.79 4.35
C GLN A 134 25.45 7.90 3.56
N GLU A 135 24.84 7.56 2.44
CA GLU A 135 24.10 8.52 1.61
C GLU A 135 22.91 9.12 2.37
N ALA A 136 22.15 8.29 3.12
CA ALA A 136 21.03 8.75 3.91
C ALA A 136 21.46 9.79 4.97
N TRP A 137 22.55 9.52 5.70
CA TRP A 137 23.07 10.45 6.70
C TRP A 137 23.62 11.73 6.09
N ASP A 138 24.33 11.65 4.97
CA ASP A 138 24.87 12.83 4.26
C ASP A 138 23.75 13.75 3.77
N ARG A 139 22.66 13.17 3.25
CA ARG A 139 21.53 13.93 2.71
C ARG A 139 20.57 14.46 3.78
N PHE A 140 20.21 13.63 4.73
CA PHE A 140 19.08 13.90 5.64
C PHE A 140 19.47 13.98 7.12
N GLY A 141 20.70 13.59 7.50
CA GLY A 141 21.15 13.58 8.89
C GLY A 141 21.05 14.94 9.59
N HIS A 142 21.23 16.02 8.86
CA HIS A 142 21.14 17.40 9.37
C HIS A 142 19.72 17.95 9.51
N ILE A 143 18.70 17.24 8.99
CA ILE A 143 17.30 17.69 9.04
C ILE A 143 16.70 17.34 10.40
N ALA A 144 15.81 18.20 10.90
CA ALA A 144 15.11 17.98 12.16
C ALA A 144 14.41 16.62 12.18
N GLU A 145 14.55 15.89 13.30
CA GLU A 145 14.00 14.55 13.47
C GLU A 145 12.46 14.53 13.45
N GLY A 146 11.91 13.36 13.14
CA GLY A 146 10.48 13.15 13.06
C GLY A 146 9.89 13.43 11.66
N TRP A 147 8.70 14.02 11.62
CA TRP A 147 7.96 14.23 10.38
C TRP A 147 8.76 14.95 9.29
N ALA A 148 9.45 16.03 9.65
CA ALA A 148 10.20 16.86 8.70
C ALA A 148 11.28 16.05 7.95
N LYS A 149 11.98 15.15 8.66
CA LYS A 149 13.01 14.28 8.07
C LYS A 149 12.39 13.28 7.08
N VAL A 150 11.28 12.65 7.44
CA VAL A 150 10.57 11.70 6.55
C VAL A 150 9.99 12.41 5.33
N GLN A 151 9.43 13.61 5.51
CA GLN A 151 8.93 14.40 4.38
C GLN A 151 10.07 14.77 3.41
N ALA A 152 11.22 15.18 3.93
CA ALA A 152 12.38 15.49 3.09
C ALA A 152 12.89 14.26 2.30
N ILE A 153 12.82 13.06 2.89
CA ILE A 153 13.09 11.81 2.19
C ILE A 153 12.07 11.63 1.05
N CYS A 154 10.78 11.79 1.33
CA CYS A 154 9.73 11.67 0.31
C CYS A 154 9.89 12.69 -0.81
N ASP A 155 10.20 13.95 -0.50
CA ASP A 155 10.43 15.01 -1.48
C ASP A 155 11.60 14.66 -2.41
N HIS A 156 12.70 14.16 -1.85
CA HIS A 156 13.86 13.72 -2.62
C HIS A 156 13.51 12.55 -3.54
N VAL A 157 12.87 11.50 -3.01
CA VAL A 157 12.51 10.31 -3.78
C VAL A 157 11.47 10.64 -4.86
N HIS A 158 10.51 11.54 -4.57
CA HIS A 158 9.56 12.04 -5.55
C HIS A 158 10.24 12.70 -6.74
N GLY A 159 11.22 13.53 -6.47
CA GLY A 159 12.00 14.23 -7.49
C GLY A 159 13.02 13.37 -8.24
N SER A 160 13.30 12.16 -7.77
CA SER A 160 14.32 11.27 -8.36
C SER A 160 13.80 10.47 -9.55
N PHE A 161 12.48 10.28 -9.68
CA PHE A 161 11.92 9.40 -10.70
C PHE A 161 10.76 10.04 -11.46
N ILE A 162 10.60 9.57 -12.70
CA ILE A 162 9.36 9.70 -13.48
C ILE A 162 8.57 8.42 -13.31
N TYR A 163 7.31 8.51 -12.87
CA TYR A 163 6.45 7.33 -12.76
C TYR A 163 6.16 6.75 -14.14
N ASP A 164 6.41 5.45 -14.29
CA ASP A 164 6.13 4.70 -15.52
C ASP A 164 5.77 3.25 -15.17
N SER A 165 4.48 2.89 -15.34
CA SER A 165 3.98 1.54 -15.04
C SER A 165 4.68 0.45 -15.86
N MET A 166 5.20 0.78 -17.05
CA MET A 166 5.89 -0.15 -17.94
C MET A 166 7.35 -0.40 -17.53
N SER A 167 7.90 0.40 -16.60
CA SER A 167 9.28 0.25 -16.12
C SER A 167 9.44 -0.77 -14.98
N ALA A 168 8.38 -1.54 -14.65
CA ALA A 168 8.40 -2.50 -13.56
C ALA A 168 9.50 -3.57 -13.74
N SER A 169 10.28 -3.83 -12.68
CA SER A 169 11.30 -4.87 -12.64
C SER A 169 11.28 -5.61 -11.31
N CYS A 170 11.06 -6.94 -11.33
CA CYS A 170 11.05 -7.75 -10.11
C CYS A 170 12.43 -7.88 -9.43
N PHE A 171 13.49 -7.43 -10.08
CA PHE A 171 14.86 -7.48 -9.54
C PHE A 171 15.33 -6.15 -8.96
N ARG A 172 14.63 -5.03 -9.28
CA ARG A 172 15.05 -3.69 -8.84
C ARG A 172 14.89 -3.55 -7.32
N THR A 173 15.99 -3.19 -6.67
CA THR A 173 16.07 -2.89 -5.23
C THR A 173 16.16 -1.38 -5.00
N ALA A 174 16.07 -0.92 -3.75
CA ALA A 174 16.22 0.48 -3.40
C ALA A 174 17.58 1.04 -3.90
N HIS A 175 18.67 0.32 -3.65
CA HIS A 175 19.99 0.75 -4.11
C HIS A 175 20.09 0.76 -5.64
N SER A 176 19.65 -0.28 -6.33
CA SER A 176 19.76 -0.34 -7.79
C SER A 176 18.84 0.67 -8.49
N SER A 177 17.80 1.17 -7.85
CA SER A 177 16.89 2.18 -8.41
C SER A 177 17.56 3.54 -8.57
N LEU A 178 18.63 3.83 -7.83
CA LEU A 178 19.37 5.11 -7.94
C LEU A 178 19.99 5.35 -9.33
N GLY A 179 20.15 4.33 -10.13
CA GLY A 179 20.65 4.44 -11.51
C GLY A 179 19.56 4.61 -12.58
N GLU A 180 18.29 4.71 -12.17
CA GLU A 180 17.15 4.72 -13.06
C GLU A 180 16.46 6.08 -13.08
N ASP A 181 15.91 6.46 -14.24
CA ASP A 181 15.10 7.67 -14.38
C ASP A 181 13.60 7.40 -14.20
N ARG A 182 13.18 6.13 -14.31
CA ARG A 182 11.78 5.70 -14.28
C ARG A 182 11.54 4.63 -13.24
N ALA A 183 10.40 4.74 -12.55
CA ALA A 183 10.07 3.87 -11.43
C ALA A 183 8.57 3.58 -11.36
N VAL A 184 8.20 2.48 -10.69
CA VAL A 184 6.83 2.15 -10.28
C VAL A 184 6.63 2.43 -8.79
N CYS A 185 5.38 2.47 -8.30
CA CYS A 185 5.04 2.76 -6.90
C CYS A 185 5.88 1.97 -5.88
N ARG A 186 6.19 0.70 -6.19
CA ARG A 186 7.05 -0.17 -5.38
C ARG A 186 8.45 0.40 -5.20
N ASP A 187 9.06 0.93 -6.25
CA ASP A 187 10.43 1.43 -6.22
C ASP A 187 10.53 2.69 -5.37
N TYR A 188 9.53 3.62 -5.49
CA TYR A 188 9.40 4.78 -4.60
C TYR A 188 9.30 4.35 -3.13
N ALA A 189 8.42 3.39 -2.82
CA ALA A 189 8.24 2.91 -1.45
C ALA A 189 9.53 2.26 -0.90
N HIS A 190 10.21 1.42 -1.68
CA HIS A 190 11.45 0.77 -1.25
C HIS A 190 12.56 1.78 -0.93
N LEU A 191 12.72 2.81 -1.74
CA LEU A 191 13.77 3.82 -1.53
C LEU A 191 13.48 4.67 -0.29
N VAL A 192 12.21 5.09 -0.07
CA VAL A 192 11.81 5.78 1.17
C VAL A 192 12.07 4.91 2.39
N ILE A 193 11.69 3.63 2.35
CA ILE A 193 11.89 2.67 3.44
C ILE A 193 13.39 2.51 3.75
N ALA A 194 14.21 2.33 2.72
CA ALA A 194 15.65 2.14 2.90
C ALA A 194 16.31 3.37 3.55
N TYR A 195 15.99 4.58 3.10
CA TYR A 195 16.50 5.80 3.71
C TYR A 195 15.98 6.02 5.14
N ALA A 196 14.69 5.79 5.39
CA ALA A 196 14.11 5.92 6.73
C ALA A 196 14.81 4.99 7.73
N ARG A 197 14.95 3.71 7.38
CA ARG A 197 15.63 2.71 8.22
C ARG A 197 17.11 3.04 8.45
N ALA A 198 17.81 3.50 7.43
CA ALA A 198 19.20 3.94 7.54
C ALA A 198 19.37 5.09 8.56
N LEU A 199 18.31 5.88 8.78
CA LEU A 199 18.24 6.97 9.76
C LEU A 199 17.57 6.54 11.08
N ASN A 200 17.48 5.25 11.36
CA ASN A 200 16.89 4.67 12.55
C ASN A 200 15.38 4.97 12.73
N ILE A 201 14.67 5.15 11.64
CA ILE A 201 13.22 5.37 11.63
C ILE A 201 12.54 4.08 11.14
N PRO A 202 11.71 3.40 11.99
CA PRO A 202 11.01 2.22 11.54
C PRO A 202 10.07 2.54 10.38
N ALA A 203 10.21 1.79 9.28
CA ALA A 203 9.41 1.97 8.09
C ALA A 203 9.02 0.61 7.50
N ARG A 204 7.76 0.47 7.05
CA ARG A 204 7.25 -0.77 6.47
C ARG A 204 6.57 -0.52 5.13
N TYR A 205 6.61 -1.55 4.32
CA TYR A 205 5.98 -1.57 3.01
C TYR A 205 4.52 -1.97 3.15
N VAL A 206 3.66 -1.30 2.40
CA VAL A 206 2.23 -1.60 2.32
C VAL A 206 1.84 -1.82 0.88
N SER A 207 1.08 -2.87 0.62
CA SER A 207 0.37 -3.12 -0.64
C SER A 207 -1.12 -3.00 -0.40
N GLY A 208 -1.85 -2.38 -1.33
CA GLY A 208 -3.29 -2.21 -1.19
C GLY A 208 -3.96 -1.54 -2.39
N TYR A 209 -5.23 -1.21 -2.21
CA TYR A 209 -5.97 -0.39 -3.16
C TYR A 209 -5.80 1.09 -2.80
N LEU A 210 -5.88 1.92 -3.80
CA LEU A 210 -5.90 3.37 -3.68
C LEU A 210 -6.94 3.92 -4.66
N ASP A 211 -7.79 4.83 -4.19
CA ASP A 211 -8.70 5.57 -5.07
C ASP A 211 -7.87 6.49 -5.99
N GLU A 212 -7.95 6.21 -7.27
CA GLU A 212 -7.21 6.93 -8.33
C GLU A 212 -8.13 7.85 -9.12
N ARG A 213 -9.13 8.51 -8.49
CA ARG A 213 -10.07 9.42 -9.18
C ARG A 213 -9.39 10.50 -10.04
N ASP A 214 -8.19 10.90 -9.65
CA ASP A 214 -7.39 11.90 -10.37
C ASP A 214 -6.43 11.25 -11.39
N TRP A 215 -6.52 9.94 -11.56
CA TRP A 215 -5.71 9.21 -12.52
C TRP A 215 -6.29 9.36 -13.92
N SER A 216 -5.58 10.10 -14.77
CA SER A 216 -5.90 10.25 -16.19
C SER A 216 -5.09 9.30 -17.09
N GLY A 217 -4.37 8.34 -16.49
CA GLY A 217 -3.54 7.38 -17.22
C GLY A 217 -4.37 6.34 -17.95
N GLU A 218 -3.98 6.00 -19.19
CA GLU A 218 -4.52 4.86 -19.93
C GLU A 218 -3.88 3.58 -19.38
N GLY A 219 -4.70 2.61 -18.99
CA GLY A 219 -4.24 1.28 -18.56
C GLY A 219 -5.17 0.63 -17.54
N PRO A 220 -5.05 -0.68 -17.35
CA PRO A 220 -5.76 -1.37 -16.28
C PRO A 220 -5.29 -0.83 -14.93
N GLY A 221 -6.21 -0.71 -13.96
CA GLY A 221 -5.86 -0.42 -12.58
C GLY A 221 -4.86 -1.44 -12.03
N ASP A 222 -4.09 -1.05 -11.04
CA ASP A 222 -3.10 -1.90 -10.36
C ASP A 222 -3.24 -1.76 -8.85
N PHE A 223 -2.70 -2.71 -8.12
CA PHE A 223 -2.45 -2.51 -6.70
C PHE A 223 -1.39 -1.42 -6.51
N CYS A 224 -1.61 -0.59 -5.51
CA CYS A 224 -0.65 0.45 -5.14
C CYS A 224 0.27 -0.01 -4.02
N ALA A 225 1.44 0.61 -3.99
CA ALA A 225 2.39 0.48 -2.89
C ALA A 225 2.68 1.85 -2.29
N TRP A 226 2.82 1.86 -0.95
CA TRP A 226 3.26 3.04 -0.21
C TRP A 226 4.06 2.63 1.02
N THR A 227 4.54 3.60 1.75
CA THR A 227 5.30 3.40 2.98
C THR A 227 4.44 3.78 4.19
N GLU A 228 4.49 3.00 5.26
CA GLU A 228 4.09 3.46 6.59
C GLU A 228 5.34 3.65 7.45
N VAL A 229 5.42 4.78 8.17
CA VAL A 229 6.54 5.17 9.03
C VAL A 229 6.07 5.33 10.46
N PHE A 230 6.83 4.81 11.42
CA PHE A 230 6.50 4.88 12.85
C PHE A 230 7.09 6.13 13.47
N LEU A 231 6.22 7.05 13.86
CA LEU A 231 6.55 8.32 14.50
C LEU A 231 5.56 8.59 15.63
N GLY A 232 6.00 9.17 16.75
CA GLY A 232 5.12 9.58 17.84
C GLY A 232 4.24 8.44 18.39
N GLY A 233 4.75 7.20 18.37
CA GLY A 233 4.05 6.02 18.89
C GLY A 233 3.02 5.39 17.95
N ARG A 234 2.97 5.76 16.67
CA ARG A 234 2.02 5.21 15.68
C ARG A 234 2.54 5.22 14.25
N TRP A 235 1.88 4.46 13.39
CA TRP A 235 2.19 4.40 11.97
C TRP A 235 1.45 5.50 11.20
N TYR A 236 2.17 6.17 10.28
CA TYR A 236 1.63 7.17 9.35
C TYR A 236 1.94 6.77 7.92
N ALA A 237 0.98 6.95 7.01
CA ALA A 237 1.17 6.71 5.59
C ALA A 237 1.99 7.84 4.95
N PHE A 238 3.00 7.47 4.15
CA PHE A 238 3.79 8.34 3.30
C PHE A 238 3.86 7.73 1.90
N ASP A 239 3.70 8.55 0.89
CA ASP A 239 3.65 8.08 -0.50
C ASP A 239 4.45 9.02 -1.41
N ALA A 240 5.71 8.69 -1.61
CA ALA A 240 6.60 9.53 -2.43
C ALA A 240 6.22 9.55 -3.92
N ARG A 241 5.43 8.58 -4.43
CA ARG A 241 4.93 8.63 -5.82
C ARG A 241 4.05 9.86 -6.05
N TYR A 242 3.12 10.12 -5.15
CA TYR A 242 2.21 11.27 -5.24
C TYR A 242 2.73 12.47 -4.44
N ASN A 243 3.43 12.23 -3.37
CA ASN A 243 3.99 13.19 -2.41
C ASN A 243 2.95 14.16 -1.81
N VAL A 244 1.73 13.67 -1.67
CA VAL A 244 0.60 14.36 -1.02
C VAL A 244 -0.24 13.35 -0.25
N PRO A 245 -0.94 13.76 0.83
CA PRO A 245 -1.91 12.92 1.52
C PRO A 245 -3.01 12.45 0.56
N ARG A 246 -3.32 11.15 0.57
CA ARG A 246 -4.30 10.53 -0.33
C ARG A 246 -5.55 10.12 0.44
N ILE A 247 -6.65 9.92 -0.30
CA ILE A 247 -7.95 9.43 0.18
C ILE A 247 -8.15 8.02 -0.36
N GLY A 248 -8.87 7.17 0.35
CA GLY A 248 -9.36 5.90 -0.17
C GLY A 248 -8.30 4.79 -0.21
N ARG A 249 -7.38 4.75 0.76
CA ARG A 249 -6.46 3.61 0.92
C ARG A 249 -7.17 2.43 1.58
N ILE A 250 -6.98 1.24 1.02
CA ILE A 250 -7.42 -0.03 1.62
C ILE A 250 -6.22 -0.97 1.63
N VAL A 251 -5.74 -1.29 2.83
CA VAL A 251 -4.57 -2.15 3.02
C VAL A 251 -4.91 -3.59 2.70
N ILE A 252 -4.07 -4.26 1.92
CA ILE A 252 -4.09 -5.70 1.69
C ILE A 252 -3.04 -6.38 2.57
N ALA A 253 -1.79 -5.92 2.48
CA ALA A 253 -0.71 -6.55 3.23
C ALA A 253 0.36 -5.53 3.65
N ARG A 254 0.99 -5.82 4.78
CA ARG A 254 2.14 -5.11 5.35
C ARG A 254 3.33 -6.04 5.45
N GLY A 255 4.53 -5.52 5.26
CA GLY A 255 5.76 -6.29 5.37
C GLY A 255 7.01 -5.41 5.38
N ARG A 256 8.19 -6.01 5.40
CA ARG A 256 9.44 -5.25 5.36
C ARG A 256 9.70 -4.65 3.98
N ASP A 257 9.32 -5.39 2.94
CA ASP A 257 9.36 -4.95 1.55
C ASP A 257 8.39 -5.79 0.69
N ALA A 258 8.42 -5.64 -0.63
CA ALA A 258 7.52 -6.34 -1.55
C ALA A 258 7.64 -7.87 -1.51
N CYS A 259 8.75 -8.43 -1.02
CA CYS A 259 8.92 -9.88 -0.87
C CYS A 259 7.93 -10.46 0.16
N ASP A 260 7.75 -9.76 1.28
CA ASP A 260 6.86 -10.20 2.36
C ASP A 260 5.37 -10.06 1.99
N VAL A 261 5.03 -9.26 0.99
CA VAL A 261 3.64 -8.95 0.60
C VAL A 261 3.30 -9.36 -0.84
N ALA A 262 4.10 -10.25 -1.43
CA ALA A 262 3.88 -10.71 -2.79
C ALA A 262 2.45 -11.24 -2.96
N MET A 263 1.70 -10.65 -3.91
CA MET A 263 0.30 -10.99 -4.18
C MET A 263 0.10 -12.46 -4.52
N VAL A 264 1.01 -12.99 -5.34
CA VAL A 264 1.06 -14.40 -5.71
C VAL A 264 2.51 -14.87 -5.63
N THR A 265 2.75 -15.91 -4.83
CA THR A 265 4.02 -16.64 -4.83
C THR A 265 3.74 -18.05 -5.37
N SER A 266 4.38 -18.43 -6.47
CA SER A 266 4.25 -19.74 -7.09
C SER A 266 5.45 -20.61 -6.79
N PHE A 267 5.20 -21.89 -6.49
CA PHE A 267 6.22 -22.93 -6.29
C PHE A 267 6.28 -23.86 -7.50
N GLY A 268 6.42 -23.25 -8.66
CA GLY A 268 6.50 -23.86 -9.99
C GLY A 268 6.37 -22.82 -11.07
N THR A 269 6.38 -23.25 -12.33
CA THR A 269 6.23 -22.35 -13.48
C THR A 269 4.79 -21.92 -13.60
N THR A 270 4.55 -20.61 -13.59
CA THR A 270 3.24 -20.00 -13.86
C THR A 270 3.40 -18.84 -14.83
N THR A 271 2.38 -18.61 -15.63
CA THR A 271 2.27 -17.45 -16.52
C THR A 271 1.05 -16.62 -16.11
N LEU A 272 1.23 -15.30 -16.02
CA LEU A 272 0.13 -14.36 -15.80
C LEU A 272 -0.56 -14.12 -17.16
N GLU A 273 -1.82 -14.54 -17.28
CA GLU A 273 -2.61 -14.43 -18.48
C GLU A 273 -3.50 -13.17 -18.51
N ASN A 274 -4.06 -12.83 -17.34
CA ASN A 274 -4.89 -11.65 -17.16
C ASN A 274 -4.71 -11.05 -15.77
N PHE A 275 -4.75 -9.71 -15.70
CA PHE A 275 -4.64 -8.97 -14.46
C PHE A 275 -5.52 -7.71 -14.53
N ARG A 276 -6.49 -7.63 -13.64
CA ARG A 276 -7.37 -6.47 -13.50
C ARG A 276 -7.57 -6.16 -12.03
N VAL A 277 -7.44 -4.89 -11.69
CA VAL A 277 -7.69 -4.37 -10.34
C VAL A 277 -8.56 -3.14 -10.50
N TRP A 278 -9.47 -2.91 -9.58
CA TRP A 278 -10.30 -1.71 -9.56
C TRP A 278 -10.47 -1.18 -8.14
N CYS A 279 -10.54 0.13 -8.03
CA CYS A 279 -10.86 0.85 -6.82
C CYS A 279 -11.60 2.14 -7.24
N ASP A 280 -12.92 2.03 -7.43
CA ASP A 280 -13.74 3.09 -7.98
C ASP A 280 -14.66 3.68 -6.93
N ALA A 281 -14.70 5.01 -6.82
CA ALA A 281 -15.74 5.66 -6.05
C ALA A 281 -17.11 5.35 -6.67
N SER A 282 -17.92 4.57 -5.97
CA SER A 282 -19.30 4.34 -6.37
C SER A 282 -20.04 5.67 -6.31
N SER A 283 -20.46 6.17 -7.48
CA SER A 283 -21.39 7.30 -7.50
C SER A 283 -22.72 6.80 -6.94
N ALA A 284 -23.05 7.13 -5.72
CA ALA A 284 -24.36 6.90 -5.10
C ALA A 284 -25.53 7.59 -5.83
N ARG A 285 -25.29 8.09 -7.05
CA ARG A 285 -26.23 8.84 -7.88
C ARG A 285 -27.03 7.99 -8.87
N LYS A 286 -26.83 6.68 -8.98
CA LYS A 286 -27.59 5.81 -9.92
C LYS A 286 -28.69 4.94 -9.28
N ALA A 287 -28.99 5.11 -8.00
CA ALA A 287 -30.04 4.36 -7.31
C ALA A 287 -31.29 5.22 -6.96
N ALA A 288 -31.47 6.37 -7.60
CA ALA A 288 -32.61 7.27 -7.39
C ALA A 288 -33.23 7.76 -8.72
N GLU A 289 -33.25 6.90 -9.76
CA GLU A 289 -34.12 7.06 -10.94
C GLU A 289 -34.93 5.77 -11.19
#